data_02694a796f4ce57131d8c3c7761a6201
#
_entry.id   02694a796f4ce57131d8c3c7761a6201
#
_cell.length_a   1.000
_cell.length_b   1.000
_cell.length_c   1.000
_cell.angle_alpha   90.00
_cell.angle_beta   90.00
_cell.angle_gamma   90.00
#
_symmetry.space_group_name_H-M   'P 1'
#
loop_
_entity.id
_entity.type
_entity.pdbx_description
1 polymer ?
#
loop_
_entity_poly.entity_id
_entity_poly.type
_entity_poly.pdbx_seq_one_letter_code
_entity_poly.pdbx_strand_id
1 'polypeptide(L)'
;MSTKTDNQNNKSILYFALGSTLAFILYISLVLNPASGCFRLDSGSNSLGLSFSYNLAMVQDFFAARNQEQLLCYSQFLKVWDIIFAMIYTWMYGSWILYLLNKKIYLVIPILGMIADWSENFSELLMIQSYVTSGSITQSVVSVGSGINSFKWIMSSLTYLLLIIGIIIAIRSFLTKKNRIRYL
;
A
#
# COMPACT_ATOMS: atom_id res chain seq x y z
N MET A 1 5.98 -22.90 -32.67
CA MET A 1 5.12 -23.51 -31.62
C MET A 1 5.03 -22.68 -30.33
N SER A 2 5.73 -21.54 -30.23
CA SER A 2 5.82 -20.62 -29.04
C SER A 2 4.59 -19.72 -28.84
N THR A 3 3.86 -19.33 -29.85
CA THR A 3 2.84 -18.25 -29.77
C THR A 3 1.55 -18.59 -29.02
N LYS A 4 1.19 -19.86 -28.88
CA LYS A 4 -0.08 -20.28 -28.24
C LYS A 4 0.03 -20.32 -26.70
N THR A 5 1.17 -20.76 -26.20
CA THR A 5 1.50 -20.80 -24.76
C THR A 5 1.69 -19.39 -24.18
N ASP A 6 2.33 -18.47 -24.90
CA ASP A 6 2.53 -17.09 -24.44
C ASP A 6 1.20 -16.32 -24.34
N ASN A 7 0.27 -16.56 -25.27
CA ASN A 7 -1.03 -15.89 -25.26
C ASN A 7 -1.94 -16.41 -24.13
N GLN A 8 -1.83 -17.69 -23.78
CA GLN A 8 -2.58 -18.29 -22.68
C GLN A 8 -2.06 -17.82 -21.32
N ASN A 9 -0.74 -17.68 -21.18
CA ASN A 9 -0.09 -17.18 -19.96
C ASN A 9 -0.46 -15.72 -19.70
N ASN A 10 -0.49 -14.88 -20.73
CA ASN A 10 -0.88 -13.46 -20.63
C ASN A 10 -2.34 -13.26 -20.20
N LYS A 11 -3.26 -14.11 -20.68
CA LYS A 11 -4.67 -14.07 -20.26
C LYS A 11 -4.82 -14.44 -18.77
N SER A 12 -4.10 -15.46 -18.33
CA SER A 12 -4.12 -15.88 -16.91
C SER A 12 -3.64 -14.75 -16.00
N ILE A 13 -2.53 -14.08 -16.32
CA ILE A 13 -2.01 -12.95 -15.55
C ILE A 13 -3.01 -11.79 -15.52
N LEU A 14 -3.71 -11.50 -16.63
CA LEU A 14 -4.76 -10.48 -16.66
C LEU A 14 -5.91 -10.80 -15.70
N TYR A 15 -6.39 -12.05 -15.69
CA TYR A 15 -7.45 -12.45 -14.74
C TYR A 15 -6.99 -12.33 -13.29
N PHE A 16 -5.74 -12.66 -13.01
CA PHE A 16 -5.15 -12.45 -11.69
C PHE A 16 -5.09 -10.97 -11.32
N ALA A 17 -4.71 -10.09 -12.23
CA ALA A 17 -4.67 -8.64 -12.00
C ALA A 17 -6.08 -8.06 -11.74
N LEU A 18 -7.07 -8.48 -12.52
CA LEU A 18 -8.46 -8.05 -12.33
C LEU A 18 -9.05 -8.59 -11.02
N GLY A 19 -8.82 -9.87 -10.72
CA GLY A 19 -9.28 -10.50 -9.48
C GLY A 19 -8.65 -9.87 -8.23
N SER A 20 -7.35 -9.58 -8.25
CA SER A 20 -6.67 -8.88 -7.14
C SER A 20 -7.15 -7.44 -6.98
N THR A 21 -7.49 -6.74 -8.07
CA THR A 21 -8.10 -5.41 -8.01
C THR A 21 -9.48 -5.46 -7.35
N LEU A 22 -10.30 -6.45 -7.73
CA LEU A 22 -11.61 -6.65 -7.10
C LEU A 22 -11.45 -6.95 -5.61
N ALA A 23 -10.53 -7.85 -5.24
CA ALA A 23 -10.23 -8.17 -3.84
C ALA A 23 -9.78 -6.94 -3.05
N PHE A 24 -8.93 -6.09 -3.63
CA PHE A 24 -8.48 -4.83 -3.04
C PHE A 24 -9.65 -3.87 -2.76
N ILE A 25 -10.53 -3.66 -3.76
CA ILE A 25 -11.71 -2.79 -3.61
C ILE A 25 -12.66 -3.32 -2.53
N LEU A 26 -12.95 -4.63 -2.56
CA LEU A 26 -13.82 -5.26 -1.56
C LEU A 26 -13.21 -5.19 -0.17
N TYR A 27 -11.91 -5.41 -0.03
CA TYR A 27 -11.23 -5.34 1.26
C TYR A 27 -11.29 -3.93 1.86
N ILE A 28 -11.00 -2.89 1.08
CA ILE A 28 -11.12 -1.50 1.55
C ILE A 28 -12.55 -1.20 1.99
N SER A 29 -13.54 -1.56 1.17
CA SER A 29 -14.92 -1.14 1.37
C SER A 29 -15.59 -1.91 2.52
N LEU A 30 -15.36 -3.22 2.62
CA LEU A 30 -16.07 -4.10 3.54
C LEU A 30 -15.31 -4.41 4.83
N VAL A 31 -13.99 -4.21 4.84
CA VAL A 31 -13.14 -4.58 5.98
C VAL A 31 -12.38 -3.38 6.53
N LEU A 32 -11.52 -2.75 5.73
CA LEU A 32 -10.60 -1.72 6.20
C LEU A 32 -11.33 -0.46 6.69
N ASN A 33 -12.28 0.05 5.90
CA ASN A 33 -13.06 1.24 6.27
C ASN A 33 -13.93 1.00 7.52
N PRO A 34 -14.71 -0.08 7.66
CA PRO A 34 -15.41 -0.39 8.90
C PRO A 34 -14.49 -0.57 10.11
N ALA A 35 -13.37 -1.30 9.94
CA ALA A 35 -12.42 -1.54 11.01
C ALA A 35 -11.72 -0.26 11.51
N SER A 36 -11.56 0.77 10.66
CA SER A 36 -11.00 2.06 11.06
C SER A 36 -11.99 2.96 11.79
N GLY A 37 -13.27 2.64 11.80
CA GLY A 37 -14.34 3.51 12.36
C GLY A 37 -14.19 3.80 13.84
N CYS A 38 -13.65 2.87 14.63
CA CYS A 38 -13.54 3.01 16.09
C CYS A 38 -12.48 4.01 16.55
N PHE A 39 -11.49 4.38 15.74
CA PHE A 39 -10.47 5.38 16.06
C PHE A 39 -10.51 6.62 15.16
N ARG A 40 -11.41 6.63 14.18
CA ARG A 40 -11.56 7.76 13.25
C ARG A 40 -12.14 8.97 13.99
N LEU A 41 -11.64 10.15 13.63
CA LEU A 41 -12.17 11.44 14.08
C LEU A 41 -12.87 12.13 12.92
N ASP A 42 -13.81 13.01 13.23
CA ASP A 42 -14.54 13.82 12.23
C ASP A 42 -13.61 14.83 11.51
N SER A 43 -12.51 15.19 12.17
CA SER A 43 -11.50 16.11 11.62
C SER A 43 -10.09 15.62 11.93
N GLY A 44 -9.14 15.94 11.06
CA GLY A 44 -7.73 15.58 11.20
C GLY A 44 -7.33 14.27 10.49
N SER A 45 -6.08 13.86 10.70
CA SER A 45 -5.55 12.63 10.11
C SER A 45 -6.13 11.39 10.78
N ASN A 46 -6.58 10.44 9.97
CA ASN A 46 -7.11 9.16 10.46
C ASN A 46 -6.01 8.09 10.70
N SER A 47 -4.78 8.32 10.25
CA SER A 47 -3.61 7.47 10.51
C SER A 47 -2.33 8.30 10.34
N LEU A 48 -1.31 8.01 11.13
CA LEU A 48 0.02 8.63 10.97
C LEU A 48 0.65 8.23 9.64
N GLY A 49 0.50 6.99 9.24
CA GLY A 49 1.02 6.42 8.00
C GLY A 49 0.47 7.03 6.71
N LEU A 50 -0.59 7.84 6.76
CA LEU A 50 -1.10 8.59 5.61
C LEU A 50 -0.30 9.86 5.30
N SER A 51 0.53 10.34 6.22
CA SER A 51 1.45 11.45 5.98
C SER A 51 2.74 10.93 5.34
N PHE A 52 3.43 11.73 4.52
CA PHE A 52 4.74 11.34 3.98
C PHE A 52 5.79 11.16 5.09
N SER A 53 5.74 12.01 6.09
CA SER A 53 6.58 11.96 7.29
C SER A 53 5.83 12.57 8.46
N TYR A 54 6.25 12.27 9.67
CA TYR A 54 5.71 12.84 10.90
C TYR A 54 6.81 13.15 11.91
N ASN A 55 6.55 14.08 12.81
CA ASN A 55 7.43 14.46 13.91
C ASN A 55 6.78 14.18 15.26
N LEU A 56 7.52 14.40 16.36
CA LEU A 56 7.02 14.10 17.71
C LEU A 56 5.74 14.88 18.05
N ALA A 57 5.65 16.14 17.67
CA ALA A 57 4.45 16.95 17.94
C ALA A 57 3.22 16.36 17.22
N MET A 58 3.36 16.02 15.94
CA MET A 58 2.28 15.39 15.18
C MET A 58 1.80 14.07 15.79
N VAL A 59 2.73 13.24 16.29
CA VAL A 59 2.40 11.96 16.96
C VAL A 59 1.70 12.21 18.28
N GLN A 60 2.20 13.16 19.08
CA GLN A 60 1.57 13.53 20.34
C GLN A 60 0.17 14.09 20.16
N ASP A 61 -0.03 15.00 19.19
CA ASP A 61 -1.34 15.56 18.86
C ASP A 61 -2.31 14.46 18.37
N PHE A 62 -1.81 13.54 17.55
CA PHE A 62 -2.60 12.41 17.03
C PHE A 62 -3.09 11.50 18.17
N PHE A 63 -2.24 11.20 19.16
CA PHE A 63 -2.62 10.34 20.29
C PHE A 63 -3.45 11.10 21.32
N ALA A 64 -3.14 12.37 21.60
CA ALA A 64 -3.90 13.19 22.53
C ALA A 64 -5.35 13.45 22.09
N ALA A 65 -5.59 13.47 20.77
CA ALA A 65 -6.94 13.61 20.21
C ALA A 65 -7.81 12.35 20.39
N ARG A 66 -7.25 11.24 20.86
CA ARG A 66 -7.92 9.93 21.00
C ARG A 66 -7.94 9.48 22.44
N ASN A 67 -9.06 8.89 22.85
CA ASN A 67 -9.12 8.21 24.15
C ASN A 67 -8.41 6.85 24.11
N GLN A 68 -8.24 6.22 25.27
CA GLN A 68 -7.52 4.96 25.39
C GLN A 68 -8.16 3.83 24.58
N GLU A 69 -9.50 3.76 24.52
CA GLU A 69 -10.20 2.73 23.72
C GLU A 69 -9.94 2.90 22.24
N GLN A 70 -9.92 4.15 21.76
CA GLN A 70 -9.60 4.45 20.35
C GLN A 70 -8.15 4.11 20.01
N LEU A 71 -7.19 4.35 20.92
CA LEU A 71 -5.79 3.97 20.72
C LEU A 71 -5.60 2.45 20.73
N LEU A 72 -6.32 1.72 21.60
CA LEU A 72 -6.31 0.25 21.59
C LEU A 72 -6.91 -0.30 20.27
N CYS A 73 -7.99 0.29 19.82
CA CYS A 73 -8.57 -0.07 18.52
C CYS A 73 -7.62 0.22 17.36
N TYR A 74 -6.95 1.36 17.36
CA TYR A 74 -5.92 1.69 16.36
C TYR A 74 -4.77 0.68 16.38
N SER A 75 -4.32 0.30 17.58
CA SER A 75 -3.32 -0.76 17.75
C SER A 75 -3.77 -2.09 17.13
N GLN A 76 -5.03 -2.48 17.34
CA GLN A 76 -5.58 -3.71 16.73
C GLN A 76 -5.70 -3.57 15.21
N PHE A 77 -6.08 -2.42 14.71
CA PHE A 77 -6.13 -2.11 13.27
C PHE A 77 -4.76 -2.33 12.62
N LEU A 78 -3.70 -1.74 13.17
CA LEU A 78 -2.33 -1.87 12.67
C LEU A 78 -1.82 -3.32 12.71
N LYS A 79 -2.16 -4.07 13.77
CA LYS A 79 -1.71 -5.47 13.93
C LYS A 79 -2.35 -6.46 12.97
N VAL A 80 -3.56 -6.20 12.52
CA VAL A 80 -4.35 -7.18 11.76
C VAL A 80 -4.75 -6.63 10.40
N TRP A 81 -5.58 -5.59 10.39
CA TRP A 81 -6.23 -5.16 9.16
C TRP A 81 -5.28 -4.49 8.19
N ASP A 82 -4.36 -3.69 8.69
CA ASP A 82 -3.38 -3.02 7.86
C ASP A 82 -2.28 -3.96 7.35
N ILE A 83 -1.89 -4.94 8.15
CA ILE A 83 -0.98 -6.03 7.71
C ILE A 83 -1.56 -6.79 6.51
N ILE A 84 -2.84 -7.17 6.58
CA ILE A 84 -3.53 -7.87 5.50
C ILE A 84 -3.69 -6.95 4.28
N PHE A 85 -4.01 -5.68 4.51
CA PHE A 85 -4.12 -4.66 3.46
C PHE A 85 -2.82 -4.54 2.66
N ALA A 86 -1.67 -4.51 3.36
CA ALA A 86 -0.36 -4.45 2.72
C ALA A 86 -0.09 -5.65 1.79
N MET A 87 -0.50 -6.85 2.17
CA MET A 87 -0.40 -8.03 1.30
C MET A 87 -1.32 -7.92 0.07
N ILE A 88 -2.55 -7.46 0.25
CA ILE A 88 -3.54 -7.36 -0.83
C ILE A 88 -3.11 -6.32 -1.87
N TYR A 89 -2.68 -5.11 -1.45
CA TYR A 89 -2.24 -4.10 -2.41
C TYR A 89 -0.94 -4.53 -3.12
N THR A 90 -0.02 -5.19 -2.43
CA THR A 90 1.21 -5.71 -3.04
C THR A 90 0.91 -6.76 -4.09
N TRP A 91 -0.03 -7.67 -3.81
CA TRP A 91 -0.50 -8.65 -4.79
C TRP A 91 -1.13 -7.96 -6.01
N MET A 92 -2.00 -6.99 -5.80
CA MET A 92 -2.64 -6.22 -6.87
C MET A 92 -1.58 -5.53 -7.75
N TYR A 93 -0.69 -4.73 -7.17
CA TYR A 93 0.35 -4.03 -7.92
C TYR A 93 1.31 -4.99 -8.62
N GLY A 94 1.73 -6.05 -7.96
CA GLY A 94 2.59 -7.08 -8.54
C GLY A 94 1.96 -7.76 -9.76
N SER A 95 0.68 -8.08 -9.69
CA SER A 95 -0.07 -8.68 -10.80
C SER A 95 -0.14 -7.76 -12.01
N TRP A 96 -0.42 -6.47 -11.80
CA TRP A 96 -0.43 -5.48 -12.89
C TRP A 96 0.97 -5.22 -13.46
N ILE A 97 2.01 -5.14 -12.64
CA ILE A 97 3.40 -5.01 -13.10
C ILE A 97 3.80 -6.19 -13.96
N LEU A 98 3.46 -7.42 -13.56
CA LEU A 98 3.73 -8.61 -14.35
C LEU A 98 2.97 -8.60 -15.68
N TYR A 99 1.70 -8.22 -15.66
CA TYR A 99 0.88 -8.15 -16.88
C TYR A 99 1.39 -7.10 -17.87
N LEU A 100 1.72 -5.90 -17.37
CA LEU A 100 2.08 -4.76 -18.22
C LEU A 100 3.55 -4.80 -18.69
N LEU A 101 4.47 -5.19 -17.82
CA LEU A 101 5.92 -5.09 -18.07
C LEU A 101 6.59 -6.44 -18.31
N ASN A 102 5.95 -7.55 -17.90
CA ASN A 102 6.46 -8.93 -18.04
C ASN A 102 7.89 -9.13 -17.46
N LYS A 103 8.24 -8.43 -16.39
CA LYS A 103 9.57 -8.50 -15.76
C LYS A 103 9.44 -8.67 -14.24
N LYS A 104 9.78 -9.86 -13.75
CA LYS A 104 9.68 -10.21 -12.31
C LYS A 104 10.54 -9.35 -11.40
N ILE A 105 11.65 -8.81 -11.89
CA ILE A 105 12.56 -7.98 -11.07
C ILE A 105 11.86 -6.73 -10.51
N TYR A 106 10.88 -6.18 -11.21
CA TYR A 106 10.14 -5.02 -10.76
C TYR A 106 9.22 -5.29 -9.57
N LEU A 107 8.94 -6.57 -9.24
CA LEU A 107 8.17 -6.95 -8.05
C LEU A 107 8.88 -6.60 -6.74
N VAL A 108 10.20 -6.44 -6.78
CA VAL A 108 10.98 -6.04 -5.61
C VAL A 108 10.48 -4.71 -5.04
N ILE A 109 10.02 -3.77 -5.89
CA ILE A 109 9.59 -2.43 -5.45
C ILE A 109 8.34 -2.49 -4.57
N PRO A 110 7.19 -3.06 -5.00
CA PRO A 110 6.02 -3.16 -4.14
C PRO A 110 6.25 -4.07 -2.92
N ILE A 111 7.12 -5.10 -3.01
CA ILE A 111 7.48 -5.94 -1.87
C ILE A 111 8.25 -5.13 -0.82
N LEU A 112 9.21 -4.30 -1.21
CA LEU A 112 9.90 -3.39 -0.29
C LEU A 112 8.94 -2.37 0.34
N GLY A 113 7.96 -1.88 -0.42
CA GLY A 113 6.88 -1.04 0.11
C GLY A 113 6.07 -1.73 1.20
N MET A 114 5.69 -3.00 0.98
CA MET A 114 4.97 -3.82 1.96
C MET A 114 5.79 -4.05 3.24
N ILE A 115 7.08 -4.39 3.09
CA ILE A 115 7.96 -4.60 4.26
C ILE A 115 8.10 -3.30 5.06
N ALA A 116 8.23 -2.16 4.37
CA ALA A 116 8.29 -0.85 5.02
C ALA A 116 6.98 -0.52 5.76
N ASP A 117 5.83 -0.82 5.18
CA ASP A 117 4.51 -0.63 5.78
C ASP A 117 4.35 -1.44 7.08
N TRP A 118 4.72 -2.71 7.05
CA TRP A 118 4.73 -3.54 8.26
C TRP A 118 5.70 -3.03 9.33
N SER A 119 6.88 -2.54 8.91
CA SER A 119 7.88 -1.99 9.83
C SER A 119 7.42 -0.67 10.44
N GLU A 120 6.70 0.16 9.68
CA GLU A 120 6.05 1.36 10.19
C GLU A 120 4.98 1.02 11.21
N ASN A 121 4.06 0.10 10.88
CA ASN A 121 3.03 -0.36 11.80
C ASN A 121 3.63 -0.83 13.13
N PHE A 122 4.74 -1.58 13.08
CA PHE A 122 5.45 -1.99 14.29
C PHE A 122 5.99 -0.79 15.07
N SER A 123 6.54 0.22 14.41
CA SER A 123 7.03 1.45 15.05
C SER A 123 5.89 2.23 15.71
N GLU A 124 4.73 2.33 15.04
CA GLU A 124 3.54 2.97 15.59
C GLU A 124 3.01 2.23 16.83
N LEU A 125 3.02 0.89 16.81
CA LEU A 125 2.64 0.08 17.97
C LEU A 125 3.53 0.34 19.19
N LEU A 126 4.84 0.50 18.99
CA LEU A 126 5.76 0.87 20.06
C LEU A 126 5.45 2.28 20.60
N MET A 127 5.12 3.23 19.74
CA MET A 127 4.72 4.58 20.14
C MET A 127 3.41 4.56 20.94
N ILE A 128 2.39 3.82 20.49
CA ILE A 128 1.12 3.67 21.21
C ILE A 128 1.35 3.05 22.59
N GLN A 129 2.12 1.95 22.65
CA GLN A 129 2.42 1.29 23.92
C GLN A 129 3.13 2.23 24.87
N SER A 130 4.14 2.96 24.43
CA SER A 130 4.88 3.93 25.25
C SER A 130 3.95 5.03 25.76
N TYR A 131 3.12 5.60 24.90
CA TYR A 131 2.18 6.66 25.26
C TYR A 131 1.15 6.20 26.27
N VAL A 132 0.55 5.02 26.09
CA VAL A 132 -0.48 4.48 27.00
C VAL A 132 0.11 4.12 28.38
N THR A 133 1.37 3.64 28.43
CA THR A 133 1.99 3.19 29.69
C THR A 133 2.68 4.30 30.47
N SER A 134 3.32 5.25 29.80
CA SER A 134 4.15 6.29 30.43
C SER A 134 3.72 7.72 30.15
N GLY A 135 2.71 7.93 29.31
CA GLY A 135 2.28 9.26 28.84
C GLY A 135 3.31 9.98 27.97
N SER A 136 4.38 9.29 27.58
CA SER A 136 5.50 9.89 26.84
C SER A 136 5.93 9.03 25.65
N ILE A 137 6.52 9.67 24.63
CA ILE A 137 7.01 9.01 23.43
C ILE A 137 8.47 9.45 23.21
N THR A 138 9.33 8.50 22.92
CA THR A 138 10.75 8.79 22.67
C THR A 138 10.95 9.35 21.27
N GLN A 139 11.62 10.49 21.15
CA GLN A 139 11.94 11.14 19.87
C GLN A 139 12.63 10.20 18.86
N SER A 140 13.51 9.31 19.33
CA SER A 140 14.22 8.36 18.47
C SER A 140 13.27 7.37 17.78
N VAL A 141 12.27 6.84 18.49
CA VAL A 141 11.29 5.91 17.91
C VAL A 141 10.44 6.62 16.86
N VAL A 142 10.04 7.87 17.12
CA VAL A 142 9.31 8.69 16.15
C VAL A 142 10.15 8.94 14.90
N SER A 143 11.44 9.30 15.05
CA SER A 143 12.32 9.57 13.93
C SER A 143 12.55 8.34 13.06
N VAL A 144 12.71 7.17 13.67
CA VAL A 144 12.86 5.89 12.95
C VAL A 144 11.58 5.55 12.21
N GLY A 145 10.42 5.59 12.88
CA GLY A 145 9.13 5.29 12.27
C GLY A 145 8.82 6.24 11.10
N SER A 146 9.06 7.54 11.28
CA SER A 146 8.89 8.54 10.22
C SER A 146 9.80 8.30 9.02
N GLY A 147 11.06 7.87 9.24
CA GLY A 147 11.99 7.51 8.17
C GLY A 147 11.51 6.28 7.39
N ILE A 148 11.03 5.26 8.10
CA ILE A 148 10.45 4.05 7.49
C ILE A 148 9.20 4.42 6.68
N ASN A 149 8.32 5.27 7.20
CA ASN A 149 7.14 5.74 6.50
C ASN A 149 7.50 6.52 5.23
N SER A 150 8.48 7.40 5.29
CA SER A 150 8.97 8.11 4.10
C SER A 150 9.50 7.13 3.04
N PHE A 151 10.24 6.09 3.45
CA PHE A 151 10.70 5.05 2.54
C PHE A 151 9.54 4.26 1.91
N LYS A 152 8.51 3.91 2.69
CA LYS A 152 7.26 3.30 2.20
C LYS A 152 6.62 4.12 1.08
N TRP A 153 6.49 5.44 1.30
CA TRP A 153 5.90 6.34 0.30
C TRP A 153 6.76 6.48 -0.96
N ILE A 154 8.10 6.45 -0.83
CA ILE A 154 9.00 6.41 -1.98
C ILE A 154 8.79 5.13 -2.80
N MET A 155 8.72 3.96 -2.15
CA MET A 155 8.48 2.68 -2.83
C MET A 155 7.10 2.63 -3.49
N SER A 156 6.09 3.18 -2.84
CA SER A 156 4.73 3.31 -3.40
C SER A 156 4.73 4.20 -4.65
N SER A 157 5.41 5.34 -4.59
CA SER A 157 5.54 6.26 -5.73
C SER A 157 6.26 5.61 -6.92
N LEU A 158 7.33 4.85 -6.67
CA LEU A 158 8.02 4.07 -7.70
C LEU A 158 7.12 2.97 -8.29
N THR A 159 6.30 2.33 -7.47
CA THR A 159 5.31 1.35 -7.92
C THR A 159 4.29 1.99 -8.87
N TYR A 160 3.75 3.15 -8.51
CA TYR A 160 2.82 3.90 -9.39
C TYR A 160 3.47 4.32 -10.69
N LEU A 161 4.73 4.77 -10.64
CA LEU A 161 5.49 5.12 -11.84
C LEU A 161 5.67 3.92 -12.77
N LEU A 162 5.99 2.73 -12.26
CA LEU A 162 6.08 1.51 -13.05
C LEU A 162 4.75 1.15 -13.72
N LEU A 163 3.63 1.30 -13.01
CA LEU A 163 2.30 1.06 -13.57
C LEU A 163 1.97 2.04 -14.69
N ILE A 164 2.25 3.33 -14.50
CA ILE A 164 2.05 4.37 -15.51
C ILE A 164 2.88 4.07 -16.77
N ILE A 165 4.17 3.75 -16.60
CA ILE A 165 5.04 3.36 -17.72
C ILE A 165 4.48 2.13 -18.45
N GLY A 166 4.05 1.12 -17.70
CA GLY A 166 3.46 -0.09 -18.26
C GLY A 166 2.20 0.19 -19.07
N ILE A 167 1.30 1.04 -18.56
CA ILE A 167 0.09 1.47 -19.27
C ILE A 167 0.43 2.22 -20.57
N ILE A 168 1.40 3.14 -20.52
CA ILE A 168 1.84 3.89 -21.71
C ILE A 168 2.37 2.93 -22.77
N ILE A 169 3.19 1.95 -22.39
CA ILE A 169 3.72 0.93 -23.31
C ILE A 169 2.58 0.11 -23.92
N ALA A 170 1.61 -0.32 -23.12
CA ALA A 170 0.46 -1.10 -23.57
C ALA A 170 -0.40 -0.31 -24.58
N ILE A 171 -0.70 0.96 -24.30
CA ILE A 171 -1.46 1.85 -25.20
C ILE A 171 -0.70 2.04 -26.53
N ARG A 172 0.60 2.35 -26.48
CA ARG A 172 1.42 2.51 -27.71
C ARG A 172 1.40 1.25 -28.55
N SER A 173 1.60 0.08 -27.96
CA SER A 173 1.55 -1.21 -28.65
C SER A 173 0.21 -1.44 -29.34
N PHE A 174 -0.89 -1.14 -28.65
CA PHE A 174 -2.25 -1.27 -29.20
C PHE A 174 -2.48 -0.36 -30.43
N LEU A 175 -2.09 0.92 -30.32
CA LEU A 175 -2.24 1.91 -31.40
C LEU A 175 -1.40 1.53 -32.63
N THR A 176 -0.17 1.07 -32.45
CA THR A 176 0.72 0.65 -33.54
C THR A 176 0.15 -0.57 -34.26
N LYS A 177 -0.40 -1.55 -33.52
CA LYS A 177 -1.03 -2.73 -34.11
C LYS A 177 -2.27 -2.37 -34.92
N LYS A 178 -3.11 -1.44 -34.44
CA LYS A 178 -4.31 -0.96 -35.13
C LYS A 178 -3.97 -0.26 -36.45
N ASN A 179 -2.92 0.56 -36.46
CA ASN A 179 -2.49 1.24 -37.71
C ASN A 179 -1.99 0.26 -38.74
N ARG A 180 -1.27 -0.79 -38.37
CA ARG A 180 -0.79 -1.83 -39.29
C ARG A 180 -1.92 -2.56 -40.01
N ILE A 181 -3.04 -2.80 -39.33
CA ILE A 181 -4.22 -3.48 -39.91
C ILE A 181 -4.98 -2.56 -40.89
N ARG A 182 -4.83 -1.25 -40.80
CA ARG A 182 -5.55 -0.26 -41.62
C ARG A 182 -4.89 -0.03 -42.99
N TYR A 183 -3.65 -0.47 -43.15
CA TYR A 183 -2.87 -0.35 -44.40
C TYR A 183 -2.67 -1.68 -45.12
N LEU A 184 -3.34 -2.74 -44.70
CA LEU A 184 -3.49 -4.03 -45.41
C LEU A 184 -4.91 -4.19 -45.96
#